data_992397bb3e28d46b7b2f028297fd2ba0
#
_entry.id   992397bb3e28d46b7b2f028297fd2ba0
#
_cell.length_a   1.000
_cell.length_b   1.000
_cell.length_c   1.000
_cell.angle_alpha   90.00
_cell.angle_beta   90.00
_cell.angle_gamma   90.00
#
_symmetry.space_group_name_H-M   'P 1'
#
loop_
_entity.id
_entity.type
_entity.pdbx_description
1 polymer ?
#
loop_
_entity_poly.entity_id
_entity_poly.type
_entity_poly.pdbx_seq_one_letter_code
_entity_poly.pdbx_strand_id
1 'polypeptide(L)'
;IMILLSGCRPKGILHSREMRRIIIDLHKTDALLYEKGIHNHEREAKAIYYAQVMEKHGTTQAQFDSSLVWYTAHPALFDKIYPKVLKELKAEETAFLEVYPEFGMHNGSNTEDPQMAA
;
A
#
# COMPACT_ATOMS: atom_id res chain seq x y z
N ILE A 1 7.15 -28.51 -27.91
CA ILE A 1 6.17 -27.53 -27.37
C ILE A 1 6.72 -27.03 -26.07
N MET A 2 7.42 -25.93 -26.14
CA MET A 2 7.83 -25.22 -24.94
C MET A 2 6.61 -24.53 -24.36
N ILE A 3 6.04 -25.17 -23.36
CA ILE A 3 5.08 -24.51 -22.50
C ILE A 3 5.89 -23.55 -21.65
N LEU A 4 5.94 -22.31 -22.08
CA LEU A 4 6.45 -21.22 -21.27
C LEU A 4 5.48 -20.99 -20.12
N LEU A 5 5.55 -21.87 -19.12
CA LEU A 5 4.81 -21.72 -17.87
C LEU A 5 5.48 -20.72 -16.93
N SER A 6 6.47 -20.00 -17.45
CA SER A 6 7.15 -19.00 -16.65
C SER A 6 6.26 -17.77 -16.52
N GLY A 7 5.59 -17.67 -15.41
CA GLY A 7 4.95 -16.45 -14.96
C GLY A 7 3.46 -16.34 -15.26
N CYS A 8 2.79 -17.41 -15.64
CA CYS A 8 1.33 -17.38 -15.70
C CYS A 8 0.77 -17.38 -14.28
N ARG A 9 0.31 -16.22 -13.89
CA ARG A 9 -0.45 -16.00 -12.70
C ARG A 9 -1.70 -16.90 -12.71
N PRO A 10 -2.03 -17.60 -11.60
CA PRO A 10 -3.24 -18.37 -11.52
C PRO A 10 -4.48 -17.52 -11.74
N LYS A 11 -5.54 -18.15 -12.24
CA LYS A 11 -6.83 -17.48 -12.39
C LYS A 11 -7.33 -17.04 -11.02
N GLY A 12 -7.83 -15.81 -10.94
CA GLY A 12 -8.32 -15.23 -9.70
C GLY A 12 -7.27 -14.43 -8.91
N ILE A 13 -6.01 -14.48 -9.30
CA ILE A 13 -4.95 -13.65 -8.71
C ILE A 13 -4.88 -12.32 -9.46
N LEU A 14 -4.90 -11.22 -8.72
CA LEU A 14 -4.85 -9.87 -9.29
C LEU A 14 -3.55 -9.61 -10.03
N HIS A 15 -3.64 -8.81 -11.08
CA HIS A 15 -2.49 -8.37 -11.86
C HIS A 15 -1.54 -7.53 -11.00
N SER A 16 -0.25 -7.55 -11.32
CA SER A 16 0.75 -6.73 -10.61
C SER A 16 0.39 -5.24 -10.60
N ARG A 17 -0.16 -4.74 -11.71
CA ARG A 17 -0.61 -3.36 -11.81
C ARG A 17 -1.77 -3.04 -10.87
N GLU A 18 -2.73 -3.95 -10.78
CA GLU A 18 -3.86 -3.81 -9.84
C GLU A 18 -3.40 -3.91 -8.41
N MET A 19 -2.53 -4.88 -8.10
CA MET A 19 -1.93 -5.02 -6.78
C MET A 19 -1.24 -3.72 -6.35
N ARG A 20 -0.43 -3.15 -7.23
CA ARG A 20 0.27 -1.88 -6.95
C ARG A 20 -0.71 -0.76 -6.60
N ARG A 21 -1.75 -0.59 -7.40
CA ARG A 21 -2.75 0.47 -7.19
C ARG A 21 -3.51 0.29 -5.88
N ILE A 22 -3.89 -0.93 -5.57
CA ILE A 22 -4.59 -1.24 -4.32
C ILE A 22 -3.68 -0.99 -3.12
N ILE A 23 -2.44 -1.44 -3.16
CA ILE A 23 -1.47 -1.26 -2.09
C ILE A 23 -1.23 0.23 -1.83
N ILE A 24 -1.10 1.03 -2.88
CA ILE A 24 -0.95 2.49 -2.77
C ILE A 24 -2.16 3.09 -2.04
N ASP A 25 -3.37 2.73 -2.46
CA ASP A 25 -4.58 3.25 -1.83
C ASP A 25 -4.73 2.77 -0.38
N LEU A 26 -4.32 1.55 -0.07
CA LEU A 26 -4.30 1.05 1.31
C LEU A 26 -3.32 1.83 2.19
N HIS A 27 -2.14 2.15 1.70
CA HIS A 27 -1.19 3.00 2.43
C HIS A 27 -1.77 4.39 2.71
N LYS A 28 -2.42 4.99 1.73
CA LYS A 28 -3.10 6.28 1.90
C LYS A 28 -4.24 6.20 2.90
N THR A 29 -4.99 5.11 2.84
CA THR A 29 -6.09 4.84 3.77
C THR A 29 -5.57 4.69 5.19
N ASP A 30 -4.50 3.94 5.40
CA ASP A 30 -3.88 3.78 6.71
C ASP A 30 -3.40 5.12 7.28
N ALA A 31 -2.81 5.97 6.45
CA ALA A 31 -2.40 7.30 6.87
C ALA A 31 -3.60 8.17 7.28
N LEU A 32 -4.69 8.11 6.51
CA LEU A 32 -5.92 8.83 6.82
C LEU A 32 -6.56 8.35 8.13
N LEU A 33 -6.58 7.03 8.34
CA LEU A 33 -7.12 6.43 9.56
C LEU A 33 -6.30 6.84 10.78
N TYR A 34 -4.99 6.88 10.65
CA TYR A 34 -4.09 7.35 11.70
C TYR A 34 -4.39 8.81 12.07
N GLU A 35 -4.57 9.68 11.07
CA GLU A 35 -4.94 11.08 11.26
C GLU A 35 -6.29 11.24 11.98
N LYS A 36 -7.23 10.35 11.72
CA LYS A 36 -8.56 10.34 12.37
C LYS A 36 -8.53 9.73 13.76
N GLY A 37 -7.38 9.24 14.23
CA GLY A 37 -7.26 8.57 15.52
C GLY A 37 -7.78 7.14 15.53
N ILE A 38 -8.00 6.55 14.36
CA ILE A 38 -8.44 5.16 14.24
C ILE A 38 -7.20 4.26 14.23
N HIS A 39 -6.99 3.57 15.32
CA HIS A 39 -5.79 2.74 15.51
C HIS A 39 -6.02 1.29 15.08
N ASN A 40 -4.93 0.54 14.99
CA ASN A 40 -4.93 -0.85 14.49
C ASN A 40 -5.84 -1.81 15.26
N HIS A 41 -6.21 -1.49 16.51
CA HIS A 41 -7.11 -2.33 17.28
C HIS A 41 -8.60 -2.12 16.93
N GLU A 42 -8.92 -1.11 16.14
CA GLU A 42 -10.28 -0.83 15.69
C GLU A 42 -10.54 -1.51 14.34
N ARG A 43 -10.54 -2.83 14.35
CA ARG A 43 -10.64 -3.66 13.14
C ARG A 43 -11.89 -3.45 12.33
N GLU A 44 -13.03 -3.25 13.00
CA GLU A 44 -14.31 -3.05 12.31
C GLU A 44 -14.35 -1.75 11.53
N ALA A 45 -13.86 -0.67 12.13
CA ALA A 45 -13.77 0.63 11.47
C ALA A 45 -12.82 0.55 10.27
N LYS A 46 -11.66 -0.08 10.45
CA LYS A 46 -10.67 -0.25 9.40
C LYS A 46 -11.19 -1.10 8.25
N ALA A 47 -11.94 -2.17 8.54
CA ALA A 47 -12.52 -3.05 7.54
C ALA A 47 -13.49 -2.32 6.60
N ILE A 48 -14.25 -1.35 7.12
CA ILE A 48 -15.17 -0.54 6.32
C ILE A 48 -14.40 0.27 5.26
N TYR A 49 -13.32 0.93 5.68
CA TYR A 49 -12.48 1.72 4.76
C TYR A 49 -11.77 0.84 3.73
N TYR A 50 -11.28 -0.32 4.14
CA TYR A 50 -10.64 -1.27 3.24
C TYR A 50 -11.61 -1.83 2.21
N ALA A 51 -12.85 -2.13 2.63
CA ALA A 51 -13.89 -2.56 1.71
C ALA A 51 -14.18 -1.52 0.62
N GLN A 52 -14.15 -0.24 0.97
CA GLN A 52 -14.30 0.84 0.00
C GLN A 52 -13.16 0.88 -1.01
N VAL A 53 -11.93 0.64 -0.57
CA VAL A 53 -10.78 0.54 -1.47
C VAL A 53 -10.95 -0.63 -2.44
N MET A 54 -11.36 -1.79 -1.94
CA MET A 54 -11.60 -2.96 -2.77
C MET A 54 -12.70 -2.71 -3.81
N GLU A 55 -13.79 -2.09 -3.38
CA GLU A 55 -14.89 -1.73 -4.28
C GLU A 55 -14.44 -0.76 -5.38
N LYS A 56 -13.65 0.25 -5.03
CA LYS A 56 -13.08 1.19 -5.99
C LYS A 56 -12.28 0.49 -7.08
N HIS A 57 -11.57 -0.57 -6.75
CA HIS A 57 -10.74 -1.33 -7.68
C HIS A 57 -11.47 -2.53 -8.31
N GLY A 58 -12.76 -2.69 -8.04
CA GLY A 58 -13.56 -3.76 -8.63
C GLY A 58 -13.16 -5.16 -8.15
N THR A 59 -12.65 -5.27 -6.94
CA THR A 59 -12.23 -6.54 -6.34
C THR A 59 -12.87 -6.75 -4.98
N THR A 60 -12.51 -7.84 -4.32
CA THR A 60 -12.95 -8.17 -2.96
C THR A 60 -11.75 -8.29 -2.03
N GLN A 61 -11.97 -8.15 -0.74
CA GLN A 61 -10.93 -8.37 0.26
C GLN A 61 -10.35 -9.78 0.15
N ALA A 62 -11.20 -10.79 -0.06
CA ALA A 62 -10.76 -12.18 -0.20
C ALA A 62 -9.83 -12.36 -1.42
N GLN A 63 -10.16 -11.74 -2.55
CA GLN A 63 -9.33 -11.82 -3.75
C GLN A 63 -7.99 -11.11 -3.55
N PHE A 64 -8.00 -9.94 -2.91
CA PHE A 64 -6.78 -9.23 -2.58
C PHE A 64 -5.89 -10.05 -1.63
N ASP A 65 -6.46 -10.61 -0.58
CA ASP A 65 -5.71 -11.41 0.41
C ASP A 65 -5.08 -12.64 -0.24
N SER A 66 -5.84 -13.35 -1.07
CA SER A 66 -5.32 -14.51 -1.82
C SER A 66 -4.20 -14.10 -2.77
N SER A 67 -4.35 -12.96 -3.43
CA SER A 67 -3.33 -12.41 -4.32
C SER A 67 -2.06 -12.03 -3.55
N LEU A 68 -2.22 -11.40 -2.40
CA LEU A 68 -1.10 -11.02 -1.56
C LEU A 68 -0.30 -12.24 -1.11
N VAL A 69 -0.98 -13.31 -0.67
CA VAL A 69 -0.35 -14.58 -0.30
C VAL A 69 0.43 -15.15 -1.49
N TRP A 70 -0.18 -15.13 -2.68
CA TRP A 70 0.47 -15.64 -3.89
C TRP A 70 1.74 -14.83 -4.22
N TYR A 71 1.66 -13.51 -4.21
CA TYR A 71 2.81 -12.64 -4.51
C TYR A 71 3.91 -12.75 -3.46
N THR A 72 3.57 -12.91 -2.19
CA THR A 72 4.60 -13.11 -1.14
C THR A 72 5.31 -14.46 -1.28
N ALA A 73 4.65 -15.45 -1.88
CA ALA A 73 5.28 -16.72 -2.22
C ALA A 73 6.13 -16.64 -3.51
N HIS A 74 6.07 -15.53 -4.22
CA HIS A 74 6.84 -15.28 -5.45
C HIS A 74 7.63 -13.97 -5.29
N PRO A 75 8.69 -13.97 -4.45
CA PRO A 75 9.37 -12.74 -4.07
C PRO A 75 9.96 -11.96 -5.25
N ALA A 76 10.38 -12.63 -6.31
CA ALA A 76 10.90 -11.96 -7.50
C ALA A 76 9.84 -11.06 -8.17
N LEU A 77 8.56 -11.47 -8.14
CA LEU A 77 7.46 -10.69 -8.67
C LEU A 77 7.06 -9.58 -7.70
N PHE A 78 7.02 -9.87 -6.43
CA PHE A 78 6.67 -8.90 -5.40
C PHE A 78 7.70 -7.76 -5.34
N ASP A 79 8.99 -8.09 -5.49
CA ASP A 79 10.08 -7.12 -5.53
C ASP A 79 9.98 -6.15 -6.72
N LYS A 80 9.23 -6.49 -7.75
CA LYS A 80 8.92 -5.58 -8.86
C LYS A 80 7.76 -4.63 -8.55
N ILE A 81 6.87 -5.03 -7.65
CA ILE A 81 5.68 -4.24 -7.28
C ILE A 81 6.03 -3.21 -6.21
N TYR A 82 6.64 -3.64 -5.12
CA TYR A 82 6.79 -2.84 -3.91
C TYR A 82 7.65 -1.58 -4.11
N PRO A 83 8.79 -1.62 -4.80
CA PRO A 83 9.56 -0.41 -5.08
C PRO A 83 8.79 0.64 -5.88
N LYS A 84 7.90 0.22 -6.77
CA LYS A 84 7.05 1.12 -7.54
C LYS A 84 6.00 1.78 -6.65
N VAL A 85 5.45 1.05 -5.69
CA VAL A 85 4.54 1.59 -4.67
C VAL A 85 5.23 2.70 -3.89
N LEU A 86 6.42 2.43 -3.37
CA LEU A 86 7.19 3.42 -2.60
C LEU A 86 7.55 4.64 -3.44
N LYS A 87 7.92 4.44 -4.69
CA LYS A 87 8.25 5.53 -5.61
C LYS A 87 7.05 6.44 -5.86
N GLU A 88 5.87 5.87 -6.12
CA GLU A 88 4.65 6.66 -6.35
C GLU A 88 4.20 7.41 -5.10
N LEU A 89 4.25 6.76 -3.93
CA LEU A 89 3.90 7.42 -2.66
C LEU A 89 4.85 8.57 -2.36
N LYS A 90 6.13 8.40 -2.61
CA LYS A 90 7.13 9.45 -2.42
C LYS A 90 6.93 10.61 -3.40
N ALA A 91 6.60 10.32 -4.65
CA ALA A 91 6.31 11.34 -5.66
C ALA A 91 5.08 12.17 -5.28
N GLU A 92 4.03 11.54 -4.77
CA GLU A 92 2.83 12.22 -4.30
C GLU A 92 3.11 13.07 -3.07
N GLU A 93 3.91 12.56 -2.13
CA GLU A 93 4.35 13.32 -0.96
C GLU A 93 5.14 14.56 -1.37
N THR A 94 6.08 14.40 -2.29
CA THR A 94 6.87 15.51 -2.82
C THR A 94 5.99 16.56 -3.48
N ALA A 95 5.04 16.14 -4.31
CA ALA A 95 4.11 17.04 -4.98
C ALA A 95 3.23 17.79 -3.96
N PHE A 96 2.79 17.11 -2.92
CA PHE A 96 2.02 17.72 -1.83
C PHE A 96 2.85 18.77 -1.09
N LEU A 97 4.10 18.47 -0.76
CA LEU A 97 5.00 19.37 -0.03
C LEU A 97 5.43 20.58 -0.87
N GLU A 98 5.41 20.47 -2.21
CA GLU A 98 5.64 21.64 -3.07
C GLU A 98 4.50 22.65 -2.96
N VAL A 99 3.27 22.16 -2.80
CA VAL A 99 2.07 23.00 -2.64
C VAL A 99 1.93 23.50 -1.20
N TYR A 100 2.26 22.65 -0.23
CA TYR A 100 2.12 22.91 1.20
C TYR A 100 3.44 22.70 1.94
N PRO A 101 4.44 23.57 1.75
CA PRO A 101 5.77 23.37 2.35
C PRO A 101 5.79 23.37 3.88
N GLU A 102 4.78 23.97 4.51
CA GLU A 102 4.66 23.99 5.96
C GLU A 102 4.55 22.60 6.61
N PHE A 103 4.00 21.62 5.89
CA PHE A 103 3.90 20.24 6.38
C PHE A 103 5.25 19.51 6.38
N GLY A 104 6.17 19.91 5.49
CA GLY A 104 7.52 19.36 5.45
C GLY A 104 8.37 19.75 6.64
N MET A 105 8.19 20.94 7.15
CA MET A 105 8.92 21.43 8.33
C MET A 105 8.51 20.70 9.62
N HIS A 106 7.29 20.22 9.67
CA HIS A 106 6.76 19.49 10.83
C HIS A 106 7.33 18.08 10.95
N ASN A 107 7.55 17.42 9.82
CA ASN A 107 8.12 16.07 9.79
C ASN A 107 9.62 16.06 10.11
N GLY A 108 10.33 17.14 9.84
CA GLY A 108 11.75 17.26 10.17
C GLY A 108 12.02 17.36 11.68
N SER A 109 11.05 17.82 12.46
CA SER A 109 11.20 17.94 13.91
C SER A 109 10.92 16.65 14.68
N ASN A 110 10.28 15.68 14.05
CA ASN A 110 9.94 14.41 14.66
C ASN A 110 11.02 13.33 14.52
N THR A 111 12.05 13.59 13.72
CA THR A 111 13.17 12.65 13.54
C THR A 111 14.25 12.80 14.60
N GLU A 112 14.17 13.84 15.43
CA GLU A 112 15.08 14.06 16.54
C GLU A 112 14.37 13.89 17.88
N ASP A 113 13.84 12.70 18.15
CA ASP A 113 13.44 12.36 19.50
C ASP A 113 14.67 11.81 20.23
N PRO A 114 15.21 12.58 21.22
CA PRO A 114 16.40 12.14 21.96
C PRO A 114 16.18 10.84 22.75
N GLN A 115 14.93 10.43 22.88
CA GLN A 115 14.60 9.18 23.59
C GLN A 115 14.80 7.93 22.74
N MET A 116 14.91 8.08 21.42
CA MET A 116 15.24 6.96 20.53
C MET A 116 16.75 6.73 20.41
N ALA A 117 17.58 7.64 20.91
CA ALA A 117 19.03 7.55 20.86
C ALA A 117 19.66 6.96 22.14
N ALA A 118 18.84 6.57 23.09
CA ALA A 118 19.32 5.98 24.35
C ALA A 118 19.19 4.46 24.34
#